data_cb685407029dccede706c6af04da0d61
#
_entry.id   cb685407029dccede706c6af04da0d61
#
_cell.length_a   1.000
_cell.length_b   1.000
_cell.length_c   1.000
_cell.angle_alpha   90.00
_cell.angle_beta   90.00
_cell.angle_gamma   90.00
#
_symmetry.space_group_name_H-M   'P 1'
#
loop_
_entity.id
_entity.type
_entity.pdbx_description
1 polymer ?
#
loop_
_entity_poly.entity_id
_entity_poly.type
_entity_poly.pdbx_seq_one_letter_code
_entity_poly.pdbx_strand_id
1 'polypeptide(L)'
;TDYVLRNGADKVIAVDVGTDQMDPFLRLNKKIELYEKTDIRNFKTDQKIDIVVIDVSFISIKEILPSVCRLSNINTKIIAMVKPQFEAQRQQLTRGGVVKNDGVRRAILREFEQWARANFIIIDKVDSEVKGAHGNLERFYILRKAGSC
;
A
#
# COMPACT_ATOMS: atom_id res chain seq x y z
N THR A 1 7.74 -9.02 -0.25
CA THR A 1 8.84 -9.38 -1.18
C THR A 1 8.98 -10.88 -1.30
N ASP A 2 9.33 -11.63 -0.24
CA ASP A 2 9.56 -13.08 -0.27
C ASP A 2 8.36 -13.87 -0.84
N TYR A 3 7.15 -13.59 -0.37
CA TYR A 3 5.93 -14.26 -0.82
C TYR A 3 5.74 -14.20 -2.34
N VAL A 4 5.91 -13.02 -2.96
CA VAL A 4 5.71 -12.88 -4.42
C VAL A 4 6.78 -13.61 -5.21
N LEU A 5 8.03 -13.64 -4.72
CA LEU A 5 9.12 -14.42 -5.33
C LEU A 5 8.83 -15.91 -5.30
N ARG A 6 8.36 -16.44 -4.16
CA ARG A 6 7.97 -17.87 -4.02
C ARG A 6 6.78 -18.24 -4.89
N ASN A 7 5.94 -17.25 -5.25
CA ASN A 7 4.78 -17.45 -6.12
C ASN A 7 5.05 -17.03 -7.58
N GLY A 8 6.31 -17.04 -8.02
CA GLY A 8 6.68 -16.97 -9.42
C GLY A 8 6.95 -15.56 -9.97
N ALA A 9 7.16 -14.57 -9.11
CA ALA A 9 7.65 -13.28 -9.60
C ALA A 9 9.09 -13.43 -10.12
N ASP A 10 9.34 -12.97 -11.32
CA ASP A 10 10.67 -12.99 -11.94
C ASP A 10 11.61 -11.98 -11.27
N LYS A 11 11.05 -10.84 -10.87
CA LYS A 11 11.78 -9.71 -10.27
C LYS A 11 10.90 -8.93 -9.31
N VAL A 12 11.52 -8.36 -8.28
CA VAL A 12 10.86 -7.45 -7.34
C VAL A 12 11.67 -6.16 -7.23
N ILE A 13 11.01 -5.04 -7.43
CA ILE A 13 11.53 -3.72 -7.07
C ILE A 13 10.97 -3.39 -5.68
N ALA A 14 11.83 -3.34 -4.68
CA ALA A 14 11.47 -3.02 -3.30
C ALA A 14 11.91 -1.60 -2.97
N VAL A 15 10.95 -0.73 -2.65
CA VAL A 15 11.19 0.69 -2.32
C VAL A 15 10.77 0.95 -0.89
N ASP A 16 11.67 1.48 -0.07
CA ASP A 16 11.43 1.80 1.32
C ASP A 16 12.14 3.11 1.71
N VAL A 17 11.46 3.94 2.51
CA VAL A 17 12.05 5.16 3.09
C VAL A 17 13.04 4.84 4.23
N GLY A 18 12.88 3.69 4.86
CA GLY A 18 13.76 3.20 5.92
C GLY A 18 15.06 2.58 5.40
N THR A 19 15.84 2.10 6.33
CA THR A 19 17.07 1.34 6.11
C THR A 19 17.02 0.04 6.90
N ASP A 20 17.65 -0.99 6.36
CA ASP A 20 17.78 -2.30 7.02
C ASP A 20 16.44 -2.96 7.38
N GLN A 21 15.37 -2.64 6.59
CA GLN A 21 14.05 -3.22 6.79
C GLN A 21 13.91 -4.59 6.12
N MET A 22 14.74 -4.87 5.11
CA MET A 22 14.69 -6.14 4.40
C MET A 22 15.56 -7.19 5.09
N ASP A 23 15.02 -8.41 5.19
CA ASP A 23 15.75 -9.57 5.68
C ASP A 23 17.11 -9.73 4.97
N PRO A 24 18.23 -9.98 5.70
CA PRO A 24 19.57 -10.09 5.12
C PRO A 24 19.67 -11.13 3.99
N PHE A 25 18.96 -12.25 4.08
CA PHE A 25 18.99 -13.28 3.02
C PHE A 25 18.29 -12.79 1.76
N LEU A 26 17.21 -12.02 1.89
CA LEU A 26 16.50 -11.43 0.75
C LEU A 26 17.35 -10.34 0.07
N ARG A 27 18.16 -9.59 0.82
CA ARG A 27 19.08 -8.58 0.26
C ARG A 27 20.08 -9.17 -0.73
N LEU A 28 20.46 -10.43 -0.57
CA LEU A 28 21.40 -11.13 -1.45
C LEU A 28 20.73 -11.73 -2.70
N ASN A 29 19.41 -11.68 -2.78
CA ASN A 29 18.67 -12.26 -3.89
C ASN A 29 18.78 -11.37 -5.14
N LYS A 30 19.39 -11.88 -6.20
CA LYS A 30 19.59 -11.16 -7.47
C LYS A 30 18.30 -10.77 -8.19
N LYS A 31 17.16 -11.34 -7.82
CA LYS A 31 15.83 -10.97 -8.33
C LYS A 31 15.24 -9.74 -7.62
N ILE A 32 15.90 -9.21 -6.60
CA ILE A 32 15.44 -8.04 -5.86
C ILE A 32 16.31 -6.83 -6.21
N GLU A 33 15.67 -5.78 -6.70
CA GLU A 33 16.24 -4.43 -6.74
C GLU A 33 15.75 -3.66 -5.51
N LEU A 34 16.64 -3.42 -4.57
CA LEU A 34 16.32 -2.76 -3.30
C LEU A 34 16.71 -1.27 -3.35
N TYR A 35 15.73 -0.41 -3.12
CA TYR A 35 15.86 1.04 -3.02
C TYR A 35 15.48 1.50 -1.61
N GLU A 36 16.44 1.56 -0.72
CA GLU A 36 16.27 2.12 0.63
C GLU A 36 16.48 3.64 0.64
N LYS A 37 16.06 4.30 1.72
CA LYS A 37 16.07 5.77 1.86
C LYS A 37 15.39 6.45 0.66
N THR A 38 14.44 5.77 0.07
CA THR A 38 13.79 6.21 -1.18
C THR A 38 12.31 6.38 -0.94
N ASP A 39 11.84 7.60 -1.14
CA ASP A 39 10.39 7.88 -1.13
C ASP A 39 9.80 7.50 -2.48
N ILE A 40 8.78 6.64 -2.48
CA ILE A 40 8.08 6.21 -3.69
C ILE A 40 7.54 7.39 -4.51
N ARG A 41 7.27 8.52 -3.86
CA ARG A 41 6.79 9.74 -4.53
C ARG A 41 7.81 10.33 -5.49
N ASN A 42 9.09 10.08 -5.24
CA ASN A 42 10.23 10.53 -6.06
C ASN A 42 10.83 9.40 -6.92
N PHE A 43 10.37 8.16 -6.71
CA PHE A 43 10.88 7.00 -7.44
C PHE A 43 10.41 7.02 -8.89
N LYS A 44 11.30 6.60 -9.79
CA LYS A 44 11.03 6.47 -11.24
C LYS A 44 11.62 5.17 -11.74
N THR A 45 10.94 4.54 -12.67
CA THR A 45 11.45 3.37 -13.39
C THR A 45 10.78 3.30 -14.76
N ASP A 46 11.51 2.82 -15.74
CA ASP A 46 10.98 2.50 -17.07
C ASP A 46 10.55 1.02 -17.18
N GLN A 47 10.74 0.25 -16.11
CA GLN A 47 10.36 -1.16 -16.08
C GLN A 47 8.84 -1.29 -16.04
N LYS A 48 8.34 -2.24 -16.81
CA LYS A 48 6.92 -2.61 -16.75
C LYS A 48 6.60 -3.28 -15.44
N ILE A 49 5.60 -2.78 -14.75
CA ILE A 49 5.14 -3.30 -13.47
C ILE A 49 3.81 -4.05 -13.69
N ASP A 50 3.77 -5.32 -13.35
CA ASP A 50 2.56 -6.15 -13.45
C ASP A 50 1.74 -6.09 -12.16
N ILE A 51 2.42 -6.09 -11.00
CA ILE A 51 1.77 -6.03 -9.68
C ILE A 51 2.49 -5.03 -8.79
N VAL A 52 1.73 -4.19 -8.09
CA VAL A 52 2.21 -3.34 -6.99
C VAL A 52 1.60 -3.84 -5.70
N VAL A 53 2.41 -4.01 -4.66
CA VAL A 53 1.95 -4.33 -3.30
C VAL A 53 2.34 -3.17 -2.39
N ILE A 54 1.37 -2.62 -1.65
CA ILE A 54 1.57 -1.45 -0.80
C ILE A 54 1.21 -1.81 0.64
N ASP A 55 2.21 -1.73 1.52
CA ASP A 55 2.09 -1.84 2.96
C ASP A 55 2.95 -0.73 3.61
N VAL A 56 2.38 0.45 3.72
CA VAL A 56 3.06 1.63 4.30
C VAL A 56 2.49 1.97 5.68
N SER A 57 3.29 2.63 6.50
CA SER A 57 2.91 3.07 7.84
C SER A 57 3.25 4.54 8.06
N PHE A 58 2.49 5.20 8.95
CA PHE A 58 2.69 6.60 9.34
C PHE A 58 2.46 7.62 8.22
N ILE A 59 1.82 7.22 7.14
CA ILE A 59 1.44 8.07 6.02
C ILE A 59 0.08 7.62 5.48
N SER A 60 -0.73 8.56 5.00
CA SER A 60 -1.95 8.22 4.27
C SER A 60 -1.60 7.57 2.93
N ILE A 61 -2.29 6.49 2.61
CA ILE A 61 -2.10 5.83 1.31
C ILE A 61 -2.51 6.74 0.14
N LYS A 62 -3.35 7.74 0.39
CA LYS A 62 -3.72 8.78 -0.60
C LYS A 62 -2.52 9.60 -1.07
N GLU A 63 -1.48 9.74 -0.22
CA GLU A 63 -0.22 10.41 -0.59
C GLU A 63 0.65 9.54 -1.53
N ILE A 64 0.49 8.24 -1.45
CA ILE A 64 1.31 7.25 -2.17
C ILE A 64 0.69 6.88 -3.51
N LEU A 65 -0.61 6.65 -3.54
CA LEU A 65 -1.33 6.14 -4.72
C LEU A 65 -1.17 6.99 -5.99
N PRO A 66 -1.09 8.33 -5.96
CA PRO A 66 -0.82 9.12 -7.18
C PRO A 66 0.51 8.76 -7.84
N SER A 67 1.55 8.47 -7.04
CA SER A 67 2.85 8.04 -7.55
C SER A 67 2.83 6.62 -8.09
N VAL A 68 2.15 5.73 -7.39
CA VAL A 68 1.89 4.36 -7.89
C VAL A 68 1.12 4.39 -9.20
N CYS A 69 0.14 5.29 -9.33
CA CYS A 69 -0.61 5.45 -10.57
C CYS A 69 0.29 5.85 -11.76
N ARG A 70 1.26 6.76 -11.54
CA ARG A 70 2.24 7.13 -12.58
C ARG A 70 3.17 5.98 -12.98
N LEU A 71 3.54 5.13 -12.02
CA LEU A 71 4.39 3.95 -12.26
C LEU A 71 3.61 2.78 -12.89
N SER A 72 2.28 2.82 -12.85
CA SER A 72 1.40 1.74 -13.29
C SER A 72 0.93 1.93 -14.73
N ASN A 73 0.66 0.83 -15.41
CA ASN A 73 -0.09 0.80 -16.66
C ASN A 73 -1.52 0.28 -16.41
N ILE A 74 -2.35 0.27 -17.44
CA ILE A 74 -3.77 -0.14 -17.35
C ILE A 74 -3.97 -1.59 -16.89
N ASN A 75 -2.97 -2.46 -17.07
CA ASN A 75 -3.04 -3.87 -16.68
C ASN A 75 -2.40 -4.12 -15.31
N THR A 76 -1.73 -3.14 -14.72
CA THR A 76 -1.09 -3.28 -13.41
C THR A 76 -2.14 -3.52 -12.33
N LYS A 77 -2.01 -4.61 -11.60
CA LYS A 77 -2.81 -4.88 -10.40
C LYS A 77 -2.16 -4.23 -9.18
N ILE A 78 -2.91 -3.43 -8.45
CA ILE A 78 -2.42 -2.76 -7.24
C ILE A 78 -3.11 -3.39 -6.05
N ILE A 79 -2.34 -3.98 -5.14
CA ILE A 79 -2.81 -4.54 -3.87
C ILE A 79 -2.38 -3.57 -2.77
N ALA A 80 -3.34 -2.88 -2.19
CA ALA A 80 -3.10 -1.81 -1.23
C ALA A 80 -3.71 -2.16 0.13
N MET A 81 -2.88 -2.19 1.18
CA MET A 81 -3.37 -2.32 2.55
C MET A 81 -3.65 -0.93 3.11
N VAL A 82 -4.94 -0.58 3.21
CA VAL A 82 -5.41 0.66 3.82
C VAL A 82 -5.47 0.46 5.32
N LYS A 83 -4.77 1.31 6.04
CA LYS A 83 -4.70 1.32 7.50
C LYS A 83 -5.53 2.49 8.02
N PRO A 84 -6.75 2.26 8.53
CA PRO A 84 -7.65 3.35 8.91
C PRO A 84 -7.03 4.34 9.90
N GLN A 85 -6.12 3.89 10.76
CA GLN A 85 -5.42 4.74 11.72
C GLN A 85 -4.51 5.79 11.08
N PHE A 86 -4.04 5.58 9.84
CA PHE A 86 -3.21 6.55 9.11
C PHE A 86 -4.02 7.40 8.12
N GLU A 87 -5.30 7.06 7.92
CA GLU A 87 -6.26 7.86 7.16
C GLU A 87 -7.12 8.77 8.06
N ALA A 88 -7.13 8.47 9.37
CA ALA A 88 -7.99 9.10 10.37
C ALA A 88 -7.50 10.49 10.78
N GLN A 89 -8.43 11.37 11.08
CA GLN A 89 -8.14 12.58 11.84
C GLN A 89 -7.87 12.25 13.32
N ARG A 90 -7.05 13.07 13.99
CA ARG A 90 -6.65 12.83 15.39
C ARG A 90 -7.84 12.59 16.35
N GLN A 91 -8.93 13.31 16.14
CA GLN A 91 -10.16 13.19 16.95
C GLN A 91 -10.89 11.85 16.78
N GLN A 92 -10.61 11.11 15.71
CA GLN A 92 -11.19 9.80 15.42
C GLN A 92 -10.40 8.65 16.08
N LEU A 93 -9.24 8.96 16.64
CA LEU A 93 -8.35 8.02 17.31
C LEU A 93 -8.47 8.10 18.83
N THR A 94 -8.20 6.98 19.49
CA THR A 94 -7.92 6.92 20.94
C THR A 94 -6.54 7.51 21.23
N ARG A 95 -6.18 7.67 22.50
CA ARG A 95 -4.81 8.09 22.90
C ARG A 95 -3.73 7.11 22.44
N GLY A 96 -4.08 5.84 22.29
CA GLY A 96 -3.18 4.77 21.79
C GLY A 96 -3.13 4.63 20.27
N GLY A 97 -3.70 5.58 19.47
CA GLY A 97 -3.67 5.52 18.02
C GLY A 97 -4.60 4.47 17.39
N VAL A 98 -5.58 3.99 18.15
CA VAL A 98 -6.58 3.03 17.66
C VAL A 98 -7.83 3.79 17.22
N VAL A 99 -8.41 3.40 16.08
CA VAL A 99 -9.70 3.95 15.64
C VAL A 99 -10.79 3.64 16.67
N LYS A 100 -11.50 4.65 17.11
CA LYS A 100 -12.39 4.62 18.28
C LYS A 100 -13.45 3.51 18.25
N ASN A 101 -14.04 3.27 17.08
CA ASN A 101 -15.05 2.24 16.91
C ASN A 101 -15.23 1.89 15.44
N ASP A 102 -15.99 0.83 15.17
CA ASP A 102 -16.22 0.32 13.83
C ASP A 102 -17.04 1.28 12.93
N GLY A 103 -17.92 2.09 13.51
CA GLY A 103 -18.64 3.13 12.75
C GLY A 103 -17.70 4.18 12.18
N VAL A 104 -16.75 4.66 12.98
CA VAL A 104 -15.69 5.60 12.55
C VAL A 104 -14.79 4.93 11.51
N ARG A 105 -14.39 3.68 11.75
CA ARG A 105 -13.59 2.91 10.79
C ARG A 105 -14.28 2.83 9.42
N ARG A 106 -15.56 2.46 9.39
CA ARG A 106 -16.33 2.39 8.14
C ARG A 106 -16.45 3.74 7.44
N ALA A 107 -16.58 4.83 8.18
CA ALA A 107 -16.60 6.17 7.60
C ALA A 107 -15.27 6.50 6.91
N ILE A 108 -14.14 6.28 7.58
CA ILE A 108 -12.80 6.48 7.03
C ILE A 108 -12.61 5.67 5.73
N LEU A 109 -12.98 4.39 5.74
CA LEU A 109 -12.86 3.55 4.56
C LEU A 109 -13.76 4.01 3.40
N ARG A 110 -14.97 4.51 3.69
CA ARG A 110 -15.84 5.09 2.65
C ARG A 110 -15.23 6.36 2.04
N GLU A 111 -14.63 7.23 2.86
CA GLU A 111 -13.92 8.43 2.37
C GLU A 111 -12.75 8.04 1.47
N PHE A 112 -11.97 7.03 1.85
CA PHE A 112 -10.92 6.49 1.00
C PHE A 112 -11.49 5.95 -0.33
N GLU A 113 -12.55 5.14 -0.29
CA GLU A 113 -13.18 4.58 -1.48
C GLU A 113 -13.71 5.67 -2.42
N GLN A 114 -14.33 6.70 -1.87
CA GLN A 114 -14.83 7.84 -2.65
C GLN A 114 -13.67 8.57 -3.34
N TRP A 115 -12.60 8.84 -2.61
CA TRP A 115 -11.40 9.47 -3.15
C TRP A 115 -10.72 8.59 -4.21
N ALA A 116 -10.58 7.30 -3.95
CA ALA A 116 -9.90 6.38 -4.85
C ALA A 116 -10.61 6.27 -6.21
N ARG A 117 -11.95 6.31 -6.24
CA ARG A 117 -12.74 6.20 -7.48
C ARG A 117 -12.48 7.32 -8.50
N ALA A 118 -11.84 8.40 -8.12
CA ALA A 118 -11.44 9.47 -9.05
C ALA A 118 -10.37 8.99 -10.06
N ASN A 119 -9.48 8.07 -9.64
CA ASN A 119 -8.33 7.64 -10.45
C ASN A 119 -8.19 6.11 -10.55
N PHE A 120 -8.96 5.35 -9.77
CA PHE A 120 -8.84 3.91 -9.68
C PHE A 120 -10.20 3.20 -9.78
N ILE A 121 -10.18 2.02 -10.37
CA ILE A 121 -11.27 1.05 -10.28
C ILE A 121 -10.97 0.18 -9.08
N ILE A 122 -11.89 0.13 -8.11
CA ILE A 122 -11.84 -0.81 -6.99
C ILE A 122 -12.42 -2.14 -7.51
N ILE A 123 -11.56 -3.14 -7.66
CA ILE A 123 -11.93 -4.47 -8.16
C ILE A 123 -12.51 -5.31 -7.03
N ASP A 124 -11.82 -5.30 -5.89
CA ASP A 124 -12.20 -6.10 -4.72
C ASP A 124 -11.66 -5.49 -3.43
N LYS A 125 -12.23 -5.90 -2.30
CA LYS A 125 -11.79 -5.47 -0.98
C LYS A 125 -12.13 -6.52 0.08
N VAL A 126 -11.24 -6.69 1.04
CA VAL A 126 -11.42 -7.63 2.15
C VAL A 126 -10.73 -7.09 3.41
N ASP A 127 -11.36 -7.28 4.57
CA ASP A 127 -10.72 -6.97 5.84
C ASP A 127 -9.59 -7.94 6.12
N SER A 128 -8.51 -7.44 6.72
CA SER A 128 -7.41 -8.30 7.16
C SER A 128 -7.90 -9.28 8.24
N GLU A 129 -7.53 -10.54 8.12
CA GLU A 129 -7.79 -11.54 9.16
C GLU A 129 -6.95 -11.29 10.42
N VAL A 130 -5.81 -10.61 10.24
CA VAL A 130 -4.89 -10.25 11.32
C VAL A 130 -5.06 -8.77 11.62
N LYS A 131 -5.23 -8.44 12.90
CA LYS A 131 -5.23 -7.05 13.35
C LYS A 131 -3.80 -6.51 13.35
N GLY A 132 -3.65 -5.25 12.92
CA GLY A 132 -2.38 -4.53 13.02
C GLY A 132 -1.95 -4.31 14.47
N ALA A 133 -0.73 -3.80 14.66
CA ALA A 133 -0.22 -3.38 15.95
C ALA A 133 -1.26 -2.48 16.64
N HIS A 134 -1.45 -2.65 17.93
CA HIS A 134 -2.47 -1.95 18.74
C HIS A 134 -3.94 -2.34 18.45
N GLY A 135 -4.22 -3.33 17.59
CA GLY A 135 -5.55 -3.90 17.39
C GLY A 135 -6.42 -3.20 16.33
N ASN A 136 -5.85 -2.32 15.51
CA ASN A 136 -6.56 -1.76 14.37
C ASN A 136 -6.88 -2.83 13.33
N LEU A 137 -8.10 -2.81 12.79
CA LEU A 137 -8.51 -3.68 11.70
C LEU A 137 -8.28 -2.98 10.36
N GLU A 138 -7.32 -3.47 9.61
CA GLU A 138 -6.90 -2.96 8.31
C GLU A 138 -7.71 -3.60 7.18
N ARG A 139 -7.66 -3.02 5.98
CA ARG A 139 -8.40 -3.54 4.82
C ARG A 139 -7.53 -3.54 3.58
N PHE A 140 -7.50 -4.69 2.90
CA PHE A 140 -6.92 -4.82 1.57
C PHE A 140 -7.90 -4.36 0.49
N TYR A 141 -7.35 -3.70 -0.52
CA TYR A 141 -8.03 -3.34 -1.74
C TYR A 141 -7.25 -3.86 -2.94
N ILE A 142 -7.96 -4.42 -3.91
CA ILE A 142 -7.41 -4.67 -5.25
C ILE A 142 -7.89 -3.52 -6.12
N LEU A 143 -6.93 -2.75 -6.62
CA LEU A 143 -7.16 -1.57 -7.44
C LEU A 143 -6.55 -1.76 -8.82
N ARG A 144 -7.09 -1.05 -9.79
CA ARG A 144 -6.55 -0.87 -11.13
C ARG A 144 -6.70 0.60 -11.53
N LYS A 145 -5.73 1.11 -12.26
CA LYS A 145 -5.78 2.45 -12.84
C LYS A 145 -7.02 2.62 -13.74
N ALA A 146 -7.76 3.72 -13.57
CA ALA A 146 -8.98 4.00 -14.34
C ALA A 146 -8.69 4.70 -15.67
N GLY A 147 -7.55 5.41 -15.78
CA GLY A 147 -7.15 6.21 -16.94
C GLY A 147 -5.74 6.77 -16.77
N SER A 148 -5.46 7.93 -17.35
CA SER A 148 -4.23 8.70 -17.09
C SER A 148 -4.32 9.36 -15.71
N CYS A 149 -3.24 9.30 -14.97
CA CYS A 149 -3.08 10.00 -13.68
C CYS A 149 -2.47 11.37 -13.87
#